data_4a4db72674048ba2fbb05d4d2cc53c45
#
_entry.id   4a4db72674048ba2fbb05d4d2cc53c45
#
_cell.length_a   1.000
_cell.length_b   1.000
_cell.length_c   1.000
_cell.angle_alpha   90.00
_cell.angle_beta   90.00
_cell.angle_gamma   90.00
#
_symmetry.space_group_name_H-M   'P 1'
#
loop_
_entity.id
_entity.type
_entity.pdbx_description
1 polymer ?
#
loop_
_entity_poly.entity_id
_entity_poly.type
_entity_poly.pdbx_seq_one_letter_code
_entity_poly.pdbx_strand_id
1 'polypeptide(L)'
;MPAVATFHLLRWQNTLGMVQALVFDRVRYRRTTGLQFLRVLGTGKGSSTAPGTEFGRTALFCLFDDEQSADAHIAQVARRNGLAESWHVKLRGAGGHGSWHGVQIPRIMHDASLPPAPGPMAFITRANIRARSWRAFSRDAAIIDRELHHSDGLLAVVGVGEAPILRLGTFSVWRDVAAMTTFAQRQPEHNRVVVRTRSERWYGEEMFARFTPYWSTGSWDGRNPLDAA
;
A
#
# COMPACT_ATOMS: atom_id res chain seq x y z
N MET A 1 21.08 10.23 5.67
CA MET A 1 19.88 10.83 5.06
C MET A 1 18.65 10.04 5.54
N PRO A 2 17.48 10.64 5.64
CA PRO A 2 16.29 9.87 6.02
C PRO A 2 15.98 8.83 4.94
N ALA A 3 15.49 7.66 5.37
CA ALA A 3 15.07 6.61 4.47
C ALA A 3 13.90 7.06 3.58
N VAL A 4 13.89 6.59 2.33
CA VAL A 4 12.85 6.91 1.33
C VAL A 4 12.02 5.66 1.07
N ALA A 5 10.71 5.75 1.24
CA ALA A 5 9.81 4.71 0.78
C ALA A 5 9.29 5.03 -0.63
N THR A 6 9.08 3.98 -1.42
CA THR A 6 8.40 4.11 -2.72
C THR A 6 7.26 3.10 -2.81
N PHE A 7 6.21 3.52 -3.50
CA PHE A 7 5.16 2.60 -3.92
C PHE A 7 5.00 2.69 -5.44
N HIS A 8 4.89 1.53 -6.08
CA HIS A 8 4.73 1.42 -7.52
C HIS A 8 3.49 0.58 -7.80
N LEU A 9 2.58 1.10 -8.60
CA LEU A 9 1.44 0.35 -9.13
C LEU A 9 1.66 0.12 -10.62
N LEU A 10 1.63 -1.14 -11.04
CA LEU A 10 2.02 -1.57 -12.38
C LEU A 10 0.87 -2.33 -13.02
N ARG A 11 0.32 -1.82 -14.13
CA ARG A 11 -0.65 -2.54 -14.97
C ARG A 11 0.08 -3.17 -16.14
N TRP A 12 -0.14 -4.46 -16.33
CA TRP A 12 0.48 -5.25 -17.38
C TRP A 12 -0.43 -5.37 -18.57
N GLN A 13 0.14 -5.42 -19.79
CA GLN A 13 -0.61 -5.63 -21.03
C GLN A 13 -1.28 -7.01 -21.06
N ASN A 14 -0.73 -7.99 -20.33
CA ASN A 14 -1.26 -9.34 -20.26
C ASN A 14 -0.96 -10.02 -18.93
N THR A 15 -1.67 -11.12 -18.65
CA THR A 15 -1.53 -11.91 -17.43
C THR A 15 -0.15 -12.54 -17.28
N LEU A 16 0.53 -12.89 -18.37
CA LEU A 16 1.86 -13.48 -18.31
C LEU A 16 2.88 -12.49 -17.70
N GLY A 17 2.85 -11.23 -18.14
CA GLY A 17 3.70 -10.17 -17.56
C GLY A 17 3.46 -9.98 -16.06
N MET A 18 2.19 -10.00 -15.64
CA MET A 18 1.82 -9.94 -14.22
C MET A 18 2.38 -11.14 -13.43
N VAL A 19 2.19 -12.36 -13.93
CA VAL A 19 2.68 -13.58 -13.26
C VAL A 19 4.19 -13.57 -13.17
N GLN A 20 4.88 -13.19 -14.25
CA GLN A 20 6.34 -13.05 -14.25
C GLN A 20 6.81 -12.03 -13.21
N ALA A 21 6.11 -10.90 -13.07
CA ALA A 21 6.42 -9.91 -12.04
C ALA A 21 6.29 -10.50 -10.63
N LEU A 22 5.16 -11.14 -10.33
CA LEU A 22 4.92 -11.75 -9.01
C LEU A 22 5.98 -12.80 -8.64
N VAL A 23 6.42 -13.60 -9.61
CA VAL A 23 7.38 -14.68 -9.39
C VAL A 23 8.82 -14.16 -9.31
N PHE A 24 9.22 -13.29 -10.21
CA PHE A 24 10.63 -12.97 -10.43
C PHE A 24 11.08 -11.61 -9.91
N ASP A 25 10.19 -10.65 -9.64
CA ASP A 25 10.62 -9.30 -9.27
C ASP A 25 11.34 -9.23 -7.94
N ARG A 26 10.99 -10.11 -7.00
CA ARG A 26 11.75 -10.21 -5.74
C ARG A 26 13.21 -10.57 -5.97
N VAL A 27 13.48 -11.49 -6.91
CA VAL A 27 14.85 -11.88 -7.25
C VAL A 27 15.54 -10.82 -8.10
N ARG A 28 14.79 -10.23 -9.05
CA ARG A 28 15.27 -9.19 -9.95
C ARG A 28 15.81 -7.97 -9.21
N TYR A 29 15.07 -7.52 -8.17
CA TYR A 29 15.39 -6.29 -7.47
C TYR A 29 16.15 -6.47 -6.14
N ARG A 30 16.33 -7.70 -5.64
CA ARG A 30 16.98 -7.96 -4.34
C ARG A 30 18.40 -7.39 -4.18
N ARG A 31 19.08 -7.10 -5.29
CA ARG A 31 20.45 -6.54 -5.32
C ARG A 31 20.48 -5.08 -5.75
N THR A 32 19.34 -4.38 -5.75
CA THR A 32 19.30 -2.95 -6.04
C THR A 32 20.08 -2.19 -4.97
N THR A 33 20.93 -1.29 -5.39
CA THR A 33 21.74 -0.46 -4.48
C THR A 33 20.84 0.33 -3.54
N GLY A 34 21.19 0.42 -2.26
CA GLY A 34 20.44 1.16 -1.24
C GLY A 34 19.09 0.55 -0.85
N LEU A 35 18.71 -0.60 -1.41
CA LEU A 35 17.43 -1.24 -1.09
C LEU A 35 17.50 -1.96 0.26
N GLN A 36 16.69 -1.49 1.23
CA GLN A 36 16.60 -2.06 2.57
C GLN A 36 15.42 -3.04 2.72
N PHE A 37 14.34 -2.78 1.98
CA PHE A 37 13.13 -3.58 2.07
C PHE A 37 12.40 -3.61 0.73
N LEU A 38 11.88 -4.77 0.35
CA LEU A 38 11.11 -4.96 -0.87
C LEU A 38 9.95 -5.91 -0.62
N ARG A 39 8.77 -5.52 -1.07
CA ARG A 39 7.63 -6.43 -1.23
C ARG A 39 7.06 -6.33 -2.64
N VAL A 40 6.84 -7.49 -3.22
CA VAL A 40 6.12 -7.67 -4.49
C VAL A 40 4.72 -8.15 -4.13
N LEU A 41 3.73 -7.43 -4.59
CA LEU A 41 2.34 -7.58 -4.16
C LEU A 41 1.45 -7.85 -5.37
N GLY A 42 0.53 -8.79 -5.24
CA GLY A 42 -0.63 -8.86 -6.12
C GLY A 42 -1.63 -7.78 -5.73
N THR A 43 -2.52 -7.42 -6.65
CA THR A 43 -3.59 -6.47 -6.37
C THR A 43 -4.95 -7.15 -6.39
N GLY A 44 -5.85 -6.72 -5.50
CA GLY A 44 -7.26 -7.11 -5.49
C GLY A 44 -8.10 -6.17 -6.34
N LYS A 45 -9.33 -6.59 -6.66
CA LYS A 45 -10.32 -5.75 -7.34
C LYS A 45 -10.83 -4.69 -6.36
N GLY A 46 -10.58 -3.43 -6.67
CA GLY A 46 -10.87 -2.32 -5.77
C GLY A 46 -9.94 -2.29 -4.56
N SER A 47 -10.41 -1.81 -3.41
CA SER A 47 -9.75 -1.95 -2.11
C SER A 47 -10.01 -3.33 -1.49
N SER A 48 -10.86 -4.13 -2.15
CA SER A 48 -11.37 -5.37 -1.61
C SER A 48 -10.26 -6.39 -1.36
N THR A 49 -10.20 -6.85 -0.14
CA THR A 49 -9.55 -8.10 0.25
C THR A 49 -10.44 -9.32 -0.03
N ALA A 50 -11.62 -9.09 -0.62
CA ALA A 50 -12.50 -10.17 -1.05
C ALA A 50 -11.86 -10.96 -2.20
N PRO A 51 -12.18 -12.26 -2.36
CA PRO A 51 -11.69 -13.08 -3.47
C PRO A 51 -12.16 -12.47 -4.80
N GLY A 52 -11.29 -11.79 -5.47
CA GLY A 52 -11.53 -11.09 -6.72
C GLY A 52 -10.26 -10.36 -7.09
N THR A 53 -9.31 -11.07 -7.71
CA THR A 53 -8.07 -10.48 -8.20
C THR A 53 -8.39 -9.60 -9.40
N GLU A 54 -7.96 -8.36 -9.40
CA GLU A 54 -7.86 -7.62 -10.64
C GLU A 54 -6.67 -8.18 -11.40
N PHE A 55 -6.96 -9.07 -12.35
CA PHE A 55 -5.93 -9.65 -13.20
C PHE A 55 -5.30 -8.53 -14.03
N GLY A 56 -3.98 -8.47 -13.99
CA GLY A 56 -3.20 -7.55 -14.80
C GLY A 56 -2.45 -6.47 -14.00
N ARG A 57 -2.59 -6.41 -12.67
CA ARG A 57 -1.85 -5.45 -11.85
C ARG A 57 -0.96 -6.11 -10.80
N THR A 58 0.17 -5.46 -10.52
CA THR A 58 1.05 -5.76 -9.38
C THR A 58 1.45 -4.46 -8.70
N ALA A 59 1.88 -4.55 -7.45
CA ALA A 59 2.48 -3.41 -6.78
C ALA A 59 3.85 -3.78 -6.18
N LEU A 60 4.71 -2.78 -6.02
CA LEU A 60 5.96 -2.90 -5.27
C LEU A 60 5.93 -1.87 -4.15
N PHE A 61 6.33 -2.29 -2.96
CA PHE A 61 6.67 -1.39 -1.86
C PHE A 61 8.14 -1.56 -1.53
N CYS A 62 8.89 -0.47 -1.58
CA CYS A 62 10.34 -0.49 -1.35
C CYS A 62 10.73 0.55 -0.30
N LEU A 63 11.84 0.29 0.39
CA LEU A 63 12.49 1.21 1.30
C LEU A 63 13.97 1.33 0.90
N PHE A 64 14.45 2.57 0.76
CA PHE A 64 15.81 2.88 0.34
C PHE A 64 16.52 3.73 1.39
N ASP A 65 17.86 3.65 1.41
CA ASP A 65 18.71 4.47 2.26
C ASP A 65 18.74 5.95 1.83
N ASP A 66 18.53 6.21 0.53
CA ASP A 66 18.69 7.54 -0.06
C ASP A 66 17.81 7.76 -1.29
N GLU A 67 17.65 9.03 -1.67
CA GLU A 67 16.88 9.49 -2.83
C GLU A 67 17.44 8.98 -4.16
N GLN A 68 18.75 8.97 -4.33
CA GLN A 68 19.37 8.58 -5.60
C GLN A 68 19.10 7.12 -5.93
N SER A 69 19.18 6.24 -4.93
CA SER A 69 18.84 4.82 -5.06
C SER A 69 17.37 4.62 -5.39
N ALA A 70 16.48 5.38 -4.74
CA ALA A 70 15.06 5.37 -5.03
C ALA A 70 14.76 5.82 -6.47
N ASP A 71 15.38 6.90 -6.93
CA ASP A 71 15.20 7.44 -8.30
C ASP A 71 15.70 6.46 -9.37
N ALA A 72 16.87 5.85 -9.14
CA ALA A 72 17.40 4.84 -10.03
C ALA A 72 16.46 3.63 -10.15
N HIS A 73 15.90 3.19 -9.03
CA HIS A 73 14.94 2.10 -9.02
C HIS A 73 13.63 2.45 -9.72
N ILE A 74 13.07 3.64 -9.47
CA ILE A 74 11.87 4.13 -10.17
C ILE A 74 12.10 4.11 -11.68
N ALA A 75 13.23 4.67 -12.15
CA ALA A 75 13.58 4.68 -13.56
C ALA A 75 13.71 3.27 -14.15
N GLN A 76 14.27 2.33 -13.40
CA GLN A 76 14.38 0.93 -13.81
C GLN A 76 13.00 0.26 -13.93
N VAL A 77 12.11 0.48 -12.96
CA VAL A 77 10.75 -0.10 -12.96
C VAL A 77 9.90 0.50 -14.07
N ALA A 78 9.94 1.83 -14.26
CA ALA A 78 9.14 2.53 -15.26
C ALA A 78 9.48 2.14 -16.71
N ARG A 79 10.72 1.70 -16.97
CA ARG A 79 11.18 1.27 -18.31
C ARG A 79 10.88 -0.19 -18.63
N ARG A 80 10.12 -0.90 -17.79
CA ARG A 80 9.84 -2.32 -18.02
C ARG A 80 8.95 -2.53 -19.25
N ASN A 81 9.37 -3.46 -20.09
CA ASN A 81 8.55 -3.90 -21.21
C ASN A 81 7.28 -4.59 -20.73
N GLY A 82 6.19 -4.43 -21.48
CA GLY A 82 4.91 -5.07 -21.21
C GLY A 82 4.05 -4.34 -20.17
N LEU A 83 4.44 -3.15 -19.71
CA LEU A 83 3.56 -2.26 -18.93
C LEU A 83 2.56 -1.57 -19.86
N ALA A 84 1.30 -1.60 -19.49
CA ALA A 84 0.24 -0.80 -20.10
C ALA A 84 0.11 0.56 -19.41
N GLU A 85 0.35 0.59 -18.11
CA GLU A 85 0.28 1.78 -17.27
C GLU A 85 1.14 1.57 -16.02
N SER A 86 1.71 2.65 -15.50
CA SER A 86 2.39 2.60 -14.21
C SER A 86 2.28 3.93 -13.46
N TRP A 87 2.20 3.83 -12.15
CA TRP A 87 2.27 4.98 -11.25
C TRP A 87 3.32 4.73 -10.17
N HIS A 88 4.11 5.73 -9.90
CA HIS A 88 5.22 5.68 -8.96
C HIS A 88 5.14 6.87 -8.01
N VAL A 89 5.36 6.64 -6.72
CA VAL A 89 5.33 7.70 -5.71
C VAL A 89 6.47 7.54 -4.73
N LYS A 90 7.09 8.67 -4.33
CA LYS A 90 8.03 8.73 -3.21
C LYS A 90 7.31 9.24 -1.96
N LEU A 91 7.63 8.62 -0.82
CA LEU A 91 6.91 8.72 0.43
C LEU A 91 7.88 9.01 1.58
N ARG A 92 7.57 10.02 2.40
CA ARG A 92 8.20 10.24 3.70
C ARG A 92 7.34 9.66 4.81
N GLY A 93 7.97 9.07 5.82
CA GLY A 93 7.24 8.54 6.96
C GLY A 93 6.59 9.63 7.79
N ALA A 94 5.31 9.44 8.11
CA ALA A 94 4.52 10.35 8.94
C ALA A 94 3.97 9.63 10.20
N GLY A 95 4.56 8.48 10.54
CA GLY A 95 4.24 7.70 11.73
C GLY A 95 3.40 6.46 11.45
N GLY A 96 2.98 5.81 12.53
CA GLY A 96 2.24 4.55 12.45
C GLY A 96 2.66 3.58 13.54
N HIS A 97 2.28 2.30 13.38
CA HIS A 97 2.61 1.23 14.32
C HIS A 97 2.67 -0.13 13.62
N GLY A 98 3.19 -1.13 14.33
CA GLY A 98 3.27 -2.50 13.87
C GLY A 98 4.50 -2.78 13.01
N SER A 99 4.48 -3.93 12.34
CA SER A 99 5.62 -4.43 11.56
C SER A 99 5.18 -5.14 10.27
N TRP A 100 6.11 -5.26 9.33
CA TRP A 100 5.96 -6.01 8.11
C TRP A 100 7.10 -7.01 7.97
N HIS A 101 6.81 -8.31 8.20
CA HIS A 101 7.81 -9.36 8.37
C HIS A 101 8.89 -9.02 9.41
N GLY A 102 8.44 -8.53 10.56
CA GLY A 102 9.32 -8.14 11.67
C GLY A 102 10.00 -6.77 11.50
N VAL A 103 9.92 -6.14 10.31
CA VAL A 103 10.51 -4.82 10.07
C VAL A 103 9.55 -3.72 10.51
N GLN A 104 9.94 -2.89 11.45
CA GLN A 104 9.13 -1.79 12.00
C GLN A 104 9.24 -0.54 11.10
N ILE A 105 8.69 -0.62 9.88
CA ILE A 105 8.75 0.45 8.87
C ILE A 105 8.30 1.80 9.43
N PRO A 106 7.17 1.94 10.15
CA PRO A 106 6.75 3.21 10.70
C PRO A 106 7.79 3.84 11.63
N ARG A 107 8.55 3.02 12.37
CA ARG A 107 9.62 3.48 13.26
C ARG A 107 10.87 3.90 12.50
N ILE A 108 11.28 3.11 11.50
CA ILE A 108 12.45 3.40 10.67
C ILE A 108 12.26 4.69 9.89
N MET A 109 11.04 4.91 9.38
CA MET A 109 10.69 6.05 8.54
C MET A 109 10.29 7.29 9.36
N HIS A 110 10.14 7.18 10.69
CA HIS A 110 9.68 8.30 11.50
C HIS A 110 10.80 9.32 11.68
N ASP A 111 10.60 10.52 11.18
CA ASP A 111 11.44 11.68 11.44
C ASP A 111 10.65 12.67 12.30
N ALA A 112 10.95 12.69 13.61
CA ALA A 112 10.30 13.56 14.56
C ALA A 112 10.62 15.05 14.33
N SER A 113 11.63 15.36 13.53
CA SER A 113 12.02 16.75 13.21
C SER A 113 11.13 17.38 12.14
N LEU A 114 10.39 16.57 11.38
CA LEU A 114 9.53 17.04 10.32
C LEU A 114 8.09 17.16 10.82
N PRO A 115 7.50 18.38 10.81
CA PRO A 115 6.08 18.55 11.10
C PRO A 115 5.24 17.83 10.04
N PRO A 116 4.02 17.39 10.38
CA PRO A 116 3.08 16.89 9.37
C PRO A 116 2.87 17.96 8.30
N ALA A 117 3.20 17.63 7.05
CA ALA A 117 2.95 18.54 5.95
C ALA A 117 1.44 18.61 5.66
N PRO A 118 0.90 19.80 5.37
CA PRO A 118 -0.47 19.90 4.85
C PRO A 118 -0.53 19.24 3.46
N GLY A 119 -1.71 18.71 3.11
CA GLY A 119 -1.96 18.12 1.79
C GLY A 119 -2.10 16.60 1.82
N PRO A 120 -1.89 15.95 0.67
CA PRO A 120 -2.17 14.53 0.50
C PRO A 120 -1.40 13.64 1.46
N MET A 121 -2.09 12.58 1.90
CA MET A 121 -1.52 11.55 2.76
C MET A 121 -1.73 10.17 2.14
N ALA A 122 -0.70 9.35 2.21
CA ALA A 122 -0.79 7.95 1.83
C ALA A 122 -0.76 7.04 3.07
N PHE A 123 -1.49 5.94 2.99
CA PHE A 123 -1.59 4.97 4.07
C PHE A 123 -1.36 3.56 3.54
N ILE A 124 -0.59 2.77 4.27
CA ILE A 124 -0.53 1.32 4.11
C ILE A 124 -1.08 0.68 5.36
N THR A 125 -2.16 -0.07 5.17
CA THR A 125 -2.71 -0.95 6.20
C THR A 125 -2.48 -2.38 5.75
N ARG A 126 -1.88 -3.20 6.59
CA ARG A 126 -1.59 -4.59 6.26
C ARG A 126 -1.80 -5.48 7.48
N ALA A 127 -2.29 -6.70 7.25
CA ALA A 127 -2.46 -7.70 8.29
C ALA A 127 -2.13 -9.11 7.77
N ASN A 128 -1.53 -9.92 8.64
CA ASN A 128 -1.41 -11.35 8.49
C ASN A 128 -2.59 -12.00 9.21
N ILE A 129 -3.61 -12.42 8.45
CA ILE A 129 -4.87 -12.91 8.98
C ILE A 129 -4.70 -14.37 9.39
N ARG A 130 -5.11 -14.71 10.61
CA ARG A 130 -5.10 -16.11 11.07
C ARG A 130 -6.17 -16.90 10.32
N ALA A 131 -5.85 -18.09 9.86
CA ALA A 131 -6.75 -18.93 9.05
C ALA A 131 -8.15 -19.11 9.68
N ARG A 132 -8.21 -19.25 11.00
CA ARG A 132 -9.48 -19.37 11.75
C ARG A 132 -10.38 -18.13 11.63
N SER A 133 -9.80 -16.96 11.42
CA SER A 133 -10.51 -15.67 11.37
C SER A 133 -10.88 -15.26 9.93
N TRP A 134 -10.46 -16.03 8.93
CA TRP A 134 -10.59 -15.68 7.51
C TRP A 134 -12.04 -15.37 7.10
N ARG A 135 -13.01 -16.23 7.49
CA ARG A 135 -14.42 -16.05 7.11
C ARG A 135 -15.02 -14.78 7.72
N ALA A 136 -14.71 -14.51 8.99
CA ALA A 136 -15.18 -13.30 9.67
C ALA A 136 -14.54 -12.04 9.04
N PHE A 137 -13.22 -12.06 8.84
CA PHE A 137 -12.49 -11.00 8.20
C PHE A 137 -13.01 -10.68 6.79
N SER A 138 -13.19 -11.69 5.92
CA SER A 138 -13.62 -11.46 4.53
C SER A 138 -15.02 -10.84 4.44
N ARG A 139 -15.93 -11.20 5.33
CA ARG A 139 -17.27 -10.61 5.39
C ARG A 139 -17.21 -9.14 5.82
N ASP A 140 -16.48 -8.85 6.90
CA ASP A 140 -16.40 -7.51 7.46
C ASP A 140 -15.58 -6.58 6.55
N ALA A 141 -14.52 -7.09 5.90
CA ALA A 141 -13.73 -6.35 4.91
C ALA A 141 -14.57 -5.89 3.70
N ALA A 142 -15.52 -6.70 3.23
CA ALA A 142 -16.39 -6.33 2.12
C ALA A 142 -17.35 -5.17 2.46
N ILE A 143 -17.71 -5.01 3.73
CA ILE A 143 -18.54 -3.89 4.20
C ILE A 143 -17.68 -2.62 4.19
N ILE A 144 -16.50 -2.68 4.80
CA ILE A 144 -15.57 -1.54 4.88
C ILE A 144 -15.15 -1.08 3.48
N ASP A 145 -14.95 -2.01 2.55
CA ASP A 145 -14.58 -1.71 1.17
C ASP A 145 -15.60 -0.82 0.47
N ARG A 146 -16.88 -1.13 0.61
CA ARG A 146 -17.97 -0.31 0.04
C ARG A 146 -18.02 1.09 0.64
N GLU A 147 -17.86 1.20 1.95
CA GLU A 147 -17.86 2.48 2.64
C GLU A 147 -16.64 3.34 2.26
N LEU A 148 -15.49 2.70 2.10
CA LEU A 148 -14.24 3.35 1.72
C LEU A 148 -14.35 4.06 0.37
N HIS A 149 -14.94 3.39 -0.64
CA HIS A 149 -15.10 3.96 -1.98
C HIS A 149 -16.05 5.16 -2.06
N HIS A 150 -16.94 5.32 -1.07
CA HIS A 150 -17.85 6.46 -0.97
C HIS A 150 -17.34 7.55 -0.02
N SER A 151 -16.10 7.43 0.49
CA SER A 151 -15.57 8.37 1.46
C SER A 151 -15.07 9.65 0.80
N ASP A 152 -15.52 10.79 1.33
CA ASP A 152 -15.04 12.09 0.89
C ASP A 152 -13.53 12.23 1.16
N GLY A 153 -12.82 12.75 0.16
CA GLY A 153 -11.37 12.95 0.23
C GLY A 153 -10.52 11.71 -0.03
N LEU A 154 -11.10 10.55 -0.36
CA LEU A 154 -10.35 9.43 -0.91
C LEU A 154 -9.98 9.75 -2.37
N LEU A 155 -8.68 9.83 -2.67
CA LEU A 155 -8.17 10.10 -4.01
C LEU A 155 -7.92 8.83 -4.82
N ALA A 156 -7.37 7.80 -4.17
CA ALA A 156 -7.14 6.48 -4.78
C ALA A 156 -6.99 5.40 -3.71
N VAL A 157 -7.35 4.17 -4.06
CA VAL A 157 -7.16 3.00 -3.20
C VAL A 157 -6.95 1.73 -4.02
N VAL A 158 -6.08 0.85 -3.55
CA VAL A 158 -5.88 -0.48 -4.10
C VAL A 158 -5.68 -1.50 -2.97
N GLY A 159 -6.39 -2.61 -3.09
CA GLY A 159 -6.11 -3.80 -2.26
C GLY A 159 -4.80 -4.44 -2.70
N VAL A 160 -3.96 -4.81 -1.75
CA VAL A 160 -2.66 -5.44 -1.99
C VAL A 160 -2.53 -6.71 -1.17
N GLY A 161 -1.81 -7.70 -1.69
CA GLY A 161 -1.61 -8.95 -0.97
C GLY A 161 -0.33 -9.66 -1.34
N GLU A 162 0.21 -10.40 -0.38
CA GLU A 162 1.30 -11.35 -0.60
C GLU A 162 0.72 -12.77 -0.70
N ALA A 163 1.30 -13.60 -1.55
CA ALA A 163 0.98 -15.03 -1.52
C ALA A 163 1.56 -15.69 -0.25
N PRO A 164 0.86 -16.61 0.38
CA PRO A 164 -0.52 -17.05 0.17
C PRO A 164 -1.55 -16.07 0.75
N ILE A 165 -2.78 -16.18 0.31
CA ILE A 165 -3.99 -15.33 0.44
C ILE A 165 -4.23 -14.61 1.79
N LEU A 166 -3.61 -15.02 2.87
CA LEU A 166 -3.89 -14.53 4.24
C LEU A 166 -3.12 -13.23 4.61
N ARG A 167 -2.30 -12.71 3.72
CA ARG A 167 -1.50 -11.49 3.95
C ARG A 167 -2.02 -10.39 3.06
N LEU A 168 -2.95 -9.63 3.59
CA LEU A 168 -3.70 -8.62 2.86
C LEU A 168 -3.47 -7.23 3.43
N GLY A 169 -3.70 -6.25 2.60
CA GLY A 169 -3.62 -4.86 2.99
C GLY A 169 -4.24 -3.95 1.95
N THR A 170 -4.16 -2.66 2.21
CA THR A 170 -4.55 -1.60 1.29
C THR A 170 -3.45 -0.57 1.21
N PHE A 171 -3.25 -0.01 0.03
CA PHE A 171 -2.59 1.26 -0.14
C PHE A 171 -3.64 2.28 -0.56
N SER A 172 -3.74 3.39 0.16
CA SER A 172 -4.71 4.44 -0.11
C SER A 172 -4.09 5.82 -0.07
N VAL A 173 -4.57 6.71 -0.94
CA VAL A 173 -4.17 8.12 -1.00
C VAL A 173 -5.39 8.97 -0.68
N TRP A 174 -5.24 9.91 0.23
CA TRP A 174 -6.28 10.79 0.73
C TRP A 174 -5.88 12.24 0.53
N ARG A 175 -6.87 13.11 0.34
CA ARG A 175 -6.67 14.56 0.21
C ARG A 175 -5.90 15.16 1.39
N ASP A 176 -6.20 14.68 2.60
CA ASP A 176 -5.57 15.12 3.84
C ASP A 176 -5.80 14.13 4.99
N VAL A 177 -5.16 14.38 6.13
CA VAL A 177 -5.31 13.58 7.36
C VAL A 177 -6.74 13.64 7.90
N ALA A 178 -7.41 14.80 7.76
CA ALA A 178 -8.75 15.00 8.30
C ALA A 178 -9.78 14.12 7.59
N ALA A 179 -9.70 13.98 6.27
CA ALA A 179 -10.56 13.11 5.47
C ALA A 179 -10.43 11.65 5.93
N MET A 180 -9.19 11.16 6.06
CA MET A 180 -8.95 9.79 6.54
C MET A 180 -9.42 9.59 7.99
N THR A 181 -9.15 10.57 8.87
CA THR A 181 -9.60 10.50 10.27
C THR A 181 -11.11 10.48 10.37
N THR A 182 -11.78 11.28 9.55
CA THR A 182 -13.24 11.30 9.46
C THR A 182 -13.79 9.95 9.04
N PHE A 183 -13.20 9.32 8.01
CA PHE A 183 -13.55 7.96 7.63
C PHE A 183 -13.37 6.98 8.80
N ALA A 184 -12.19 6.99 9.42
CA ALA A 184 -11.86 6.06 10.51
C ALA A 184 -12.77 6.22 11.75
N GLN A 185 -13.22 7.45 12.06
CA GLN A 185 -14.00 7.74 13.27
C GLN A 185 -15.51 7.70 13.06
N ARG A 186 -16.00 8.12 11.89
CA ARG A 186 -17.45 8.24 11.62
C ARG A 186 -18.11 6.95 11.14
N GLN A 187 -17.34 5.92 10.85
CA GLN A 187 -17.88 4.63 10.40
C GLN A 187 -18.05 3.66 11.58
N PRO A 188 -19.27 3.49 12.10
CA PRO A 188 -19.54 2.58 13.22
C PRO A 188 -19.11 1.15 12.93
N GLU A 189 -19.27 0.70 11.68
CA GLU A 189 -18.88 -0.63 11.25
C GLU A 189 -17.35 -0.79 11.24
N HIS A 190 -16.60 0.21 10.78
CA HIS A 190 -15.14 0.21 10.86
C HIS A 190 -14.65 0.09 12.30
N ASN A 191 -15.20 0.90 13.22
CA ASN A 191 -14.85 0.85 14.64
C ASN A 191 -15.19 -0.52 15.26
N ARG A 192 -16.36 -1.08 14.94
CA ARG A 192 -16.77 -2.43 15.38
C ARG A 192 -15.76 -3.48 14.93
N VAL A 193 -15.33 -3.43 13.66
CA VAL A 193 -14.35 -4.36 13.11
C VAL A 193 -13.00 -4.19 13.79
N VAL A 194 -12.52 -2.96 14.01
CA VAL A 194 -11.25 -2.70 14.72
C VAL A 194 -11.27 -3.25 16.14
N VAL A 195 -12.35 -3.05 16.90
CA VAL A 195 -12.50 -3.62 18.24
C VAL A 195 -12.49 -5.15 18.18
N ARG A 196 -13.25 -5.70 17.25
CA ARG A 196 -13.38 -7.15 17.08
C ARG A 196 -12.08 -7.83 16.66
N THR A 197 -11.31 -7.22 15.75
CA THR A 197 -10.00 -7.75 15.34
C THR A 197 -9.03 -7.87 16.50
N ARG A 198 -9.08 -6.93 17.43
CA ARG A 198 -8.24 -6.92 18.63
C ARG A 198 -8.72 -7.95 19.66
N SER A 199 -10.02 -7.93 19.99
CA SER A 199 -10.57 -8.84 21.02
C SER A 199 -10.49 -10.32 20.62
N GLU A 200 -10.75 -10.64 19.36
CA GLU A 200 -10.70 -11.98 18.82
C GLU A 200 -9.32 -12.38 18.27
N ARG A 201 -8.33 -11.49 18.34
CA ARG A 201 -6.95 -11.69 17.87
C ARG A 201 -6.89 -12.25 16.46
N TRP A 202 -7.53 -11.56 15.49
CA TRP A 202 -7.58 -12.01 14.10
C TRP A 202 -6.23 -12.00 13.41
N TYR A 203 -5.32 -11.12 13.85
CA TYR A 203 -4.03 -10.92 13.20
C TYR A 203 -2.89 -11.62 13.95
N GLY A 204 -1.96 -12.19 13.20
CA GLY A 204 -0.68 -12.65 13.71
C GLY A 204 0.38 -11.55 13.71
N GLU A 205 0.30 -10.68 12.69
CA GLU A 205 1.12 -9.48 12.55
C GLU A 205 0.30 -8.42 11.82
N GLU A 206 0.43 -7.18 12.19
CA GLU A 206 -0.23 -6.04 11.55
C GLU A 206 0.72 -4.86 11.40
N MET A 207 0.45 -4.00 10.43
CA MET A 207 1.11 -2.71 10.29
C MET A 207 0.10 -1.68 9.77
N PHE A 208 0.14 -0.51 10.37
CA PHE A 208 -0.48 0.71 9.90
C PHE A 208 0.60 1.77 9.77
N ALA A 209 0.86 2.23 8.56
CA ALA A 209 1.87 3.23 8.28
C ALA A 209 1.26 4.42 7.53
N ARG A 210 1.62 5.62 7.95
CA ARG A 210 1.25 6.90 7.35
C ARG A 210 2.46 7.49 6.66
N PHE A 211 2.22 8.09 5.50
CA PHE A 211 3.25 8.70 4.69
C PHE A 211 2.76 10.02 4.10
N THR A 212 3.68 10.96 3.93
CA THR A 212 3.48 12.16 3.11
C THR A 212 4.06 11.88 1.72
N PRO A 213 3.23 11.78 0.66
CA PRO A 213 3.72 11.75 -0.70
C PRO A 213 4.32 13.10 -1.04
N TYR A 214 5.50 13.13 -1.68
CA TYR A 214 6.16 14.38 -2.03
C TYR A 214 6.65 14.43 -3.48
N TRP A 215 6.52 13.32 -4.20
CA TRP A 215 6.78 13.23 -5.62
C TRP A 215 6.04 12.04 -6.22
N SER A 216 5.51 12.19 -7.43
CA SER A 216 4.93 11.09 -8.18
C SER A 216 5.09 11.26 -9.67
N THR A 217 4.97 10.15 -10.42
CA THR A 217 4.98 10.14 -11.89
C THR A 217 4.15 9.00 -12.43
N GLY A 218 3.69 9.15 -13.66
CA GLY A 218 2.83 8.18 -14.33
C GLY A 218 1.36 8.34 -13.98
N SER A 219 0.56 7.32 -14.28
CA SER A 219 -0.87 7.35 -14.06
C SER A 219 -1.37 6.09 -13.35
N TRP A 220 -2.46 6.27 -12.63
CA TRP A 220 -3.25 5.24 -11.98
C TRP A 220 -4.70 5.40 -12.44
N ASP A 221 -5.19 4.49 -13.30
CA ASP A 221 -6.48 4.58 -13.98
C ASP A 221 -6.63 5.89 -14.79
N GLY A 222 -5.58 6.19 -15.56
CA GLY A 222 -5.55 7.31 -16.49
C GLY A 222 -5.26 8.68 -15.89
N ARG A 223 -5.07 8.81 -14.56
CA ARG A 223 -4.76 10.07 -13.87
C ARG A 223 -3.70 9.88 -12.80
N ASN A 224 -3.00 10.95 -12.44
CA ASN A 224 -2.16 10.92 -11.26
C ASN A 224 -3.00 11.32 -10.03
N PRO A 225 -3.17 10.47 -9.01
CA PRO A 225 -3.99 10.79 -7.84
C PRO A 225 -3.57 12.03 -7.08
N LEU A 226 -2.30 12.45 -7.17
CA LEU A 226 -1.79 13.62 -6.46
C LEU A 226 -2.07 14.94 -7.19
N ASP A 227 -2.44 14.92 -8.47
CA ASP A 227 -2.78 16.12 -9.23
C ASP A 227 -4.18 16.68 -8.88
N ALA A 228 -4.99 15.87 -8.19
CA ALA A 228 -6.35 16.22 -7.77
C ALA A 228 -6.44 16.67 -6.29
N ALA A 229 -5.29 16.91 -5.65
CA ALA A 229 -5.19 17.21 -4.23
C ALA A 229 -4.96 18.70 -3.95
#